data_5193c265e315229596f73d60a54fe538
#
_entry.id   5193c265e315229596f73d60a54fe538
#
_cell.length_a   1.000
_cell.length_b   1.000
_cell.length_c   1.000
_cell.angle_alpha   90.00
_cell.angle_beta   90.00
_cell.angle_gamma   90.00
#
_symmetry.space_group_name_H-M   'P 1'
#
loop_
_entity.id
_entity.type
_entity.pdbx_description
1 polymer ?
#
loop_
_entity_poly.entity_id
_entity_poly.type
_entity_poly.pdbx_seq_one_letter_code
_entity_poly.pdbx_strand_id
1 'polypeptide(L)'
;DHRDLHSFPTRRSSDLPFELTPAFFRPEVLLKYKSDRDKYQLEERSISCRGSWYLETFDVNEAGQVHTYLGYLNRLPYEEQLHWKQYNETPKAPLSKRTIATDFRGQWYEEYNPLSSLKNKLSDLHRDDVGWWTLRGEYTLEKVLYPFTSSPDEWADEILNLDQLIVEGFDEKWLKRKSTELGRNPDIKSRGLKLIEECLIGFGFDEDHAHSIMSPLHELHNLRSKLRGHASGDEAAELRKIELKNFGS
;
A
#
# COMPACT_ATOMS: atom_id res chain seq x y z
N ASP A 1 -16.69 -25.85 -17.29
CA ASP A 1 -16.16 -25.83 -18.64
C ASP A 1 -14.68 -25.47 -18.57
N HIS A 2 -13.78 -26.47 -18.66
CA HIS A 2 -12.34 -26.29 -18.43
C HIS A 2 -11.57 -25.72 -19.64
N ARG A 3 -12.26 -25.35 -20.71
CA ARG A 3 -11.61 -25.02 -22.00
C ARG A 3 -10.87 -23.69 -22.02
N ASP A 4 -11.31 -22.72 -21.24
CA ASP A 4 -10.79 -21.35 -21.35
C ASP A 4 -9.45 -21.12 -20.63
N LEU A 5 -9.14 -21.92 -19.61
CA LEU A 5 -7.89 -21.78 -18.86
C LEU A 5 -6.65 -22.23 -19.63
N HIS A 6 -6.82 -23.17 -20.58
CA HIS A 6 -5.71 -23.59 -21.43
C HIS A 6 -5.21 -22.51 -22.39
N SER A 7 -5.92 -21.41 -22.52
CA SER A 7 -5.53 -20.28 -23.36
C SER A 7 -4.67 -19.22 -22.67
N PHE A 8 -4.38 -19.36 -21.36
CA PHE A 8 -3.43 -18.48 -20.71
C PHE A 8 -2.00 -18.84 -21.11
N PRO A 9 -1.19 -17.89 -21.59
CA PRO A 9 0.25 -18.10 -21.73
C PRO A 9 0.86 -18.42 -20.38
N THR A 10 1.43 -19.60 -20.23
CA THR A 10 2.08 -20.07 -19.01
C THR A 10 3.52 -20.41 -19.28
N ARG A 11 4.36 -20.34 -18.25
CA ARG A 11 5.69 -20.93 -18.31
C ARG A 11 5.50 -22.45 -18.36
N ARG A 12 5.93 -23.11 -19.44
CA ARG A 12 5.89 -24.56 -19.52
C ARG A 12 6.82 -25.16 -18.47
N SER A 13 6.25 -25.69 -17.41
CA SER A 13 6.90 -26.64 -16.53
C SER A 13 6.07 -27.93 -16.64
N SER A 14 6.59 -28.92 -17.29
CA SER A 14 5.92 -30.21 -17.50
C SER A 14 5.69 -31.00 -16.21
N ASP A 15 6.30 -30.57 -15.11
CA ASP A 15 6.38 -31.32 -13.87
C ASP A 15 5.52 -30.75 -12.74
N LEU A 16 4.85 -29.60 -12.96
CA LEU A 16 3.97 -29.01 -11.96
C LEU A 16 2.52 -29.49 -12.14
N PRO A 17 1.83 -29.84 -11.02
CA PRO A 17 0.39 -30.04 -11.06
C PRO A 17 -0.32 -28.82 -11.68
N PHE A 18 -1.45 -29.06 -12.35
CA PHE A 18 -2.24 -27.99 -12.99
C PHE A 18 -2.54 -26.86 -11.99
N GLU A 19 -2.84 -27.20 -10.76
CA GLU A 19 -3.15 -26.30 -9.66
C GLU A 19 -2.02 -25.29 -9.40
N LEU A 20 -0.77 -25.69 -9.55
CA LEU A 20 0.42 -24.85 -9.30
C LEU A 20 1.06 -24.33 -10.60
N THR A 21 0.39 -24.45 -11.73
CA THR A 21 0.89 -23.86 -12.98
C THR A 21 0.74 -22.35 -12.93
N PRO A 22 1.85 -21.58 -12.96
CA PRO A 22 1.78 -20.12 -12.83
C PRO A 22 1.33 -19.46 -14.12
N ALA A 23 0.54 -18.40 -14.00
CA ALA A 23 0.19 -17.49 -15.07
C ALA A 23 0.60 -16.06 -14.66
N PHE A 24 0.96 -15.24 -15.64
CA PHE A 24 1.52 -13.90 -15.44
C PHE A 24 0.64 -12.85 -16.08
N PHE A 25 0.52 -11.70 -15.43
CA PHE A 25 -0.43 -10.67 -15.79
C PHE A 25 0.20 -9.29 -15.65
N ARG A 26 -0.27 -8.36 -16.45
CA ARG A 26 0.03 -6.95 -16.25
C ARG A 26 -0.58 -6.48 -14.93
N PRO A 27 0.10 -5.59 -14.19
CA PRO A 27 -0.34 -5.14 -12.86
C PRO A 27 -1.70 -4.45 -12.87
N GLU A 28 -2.15 -3.91 -14.01
CA GLU A 28 -3.47 -3.28 -14.16
C GLU A 28 -4.63 -4.24 -13.86
N VAL A 29 -4.41 -5.56 -13.85
CA VAL A 29 -5.40 -6.55 -13.44
C VAL A 29 -5.93 -6.30 -12.03
N LEU A 30 -5.11 -5.73 -11.15
CA LEU A 30 -5.48 -5.44 -9.77
C LEU A 30 -6.29 -4.14 -9.60
N LEU A 31 -6.26 -3.23 -10.58
CA LEU A 31 -6.93 -1.93 -10.47
C LEU A 31 -8.45 -2.05 -10.27
N LYS A 32 -9.09 -3.03 -10.89
CA LYS A 32 -10.51 -3.34 -10.68
C LYS A 32 -10.83 -3.56 -9.21
N TYR A 33 -10.04 -4.36 -8.53
CA TYR A 33 -10.23 -4.73 -7.14
C TYR A 33 -9.88 -3.60 -6.17
N LYS A 34 -8.93 -2.77 -6.58
CA LYS A 34 -8.53 -1.58 -5.84
C LYS A 34 -9.55 -0.45 -5.92
N SER A 35 -10.22 -0.29 -7.07
CA SER A 35 -11.16 0.80 -7.31
C SER A 35 -12.53 0.61 -6.68
N ASP A 36 -13.01 -0.62 -6.52
CA ASP A 36 -14.32 -0.96 -5.95
C ASP A 36 -14.16 -1.70 -4.62
N ARG A 37 -13.83 -0.94 -3.58
CA ARG A 37 -13.56 -1.47 -2.23
C ARG A 37 -14.83 -1.87 -1.47
N ASP A 38 -15.98 -1.42 -1.90
CA ASP A 38 -17.25 -1.87 -1.33
C ASP A 38 -17.55 -3.32 -1.72
N LYS A 39 -17.12 -3.71 -2.91
CA LYS A 39 -17.29 -5.05 -3.45
C LYS A 39 -16.12 -5.97 -3.16
N TYR A 40 -14.89 -5.47 -3.23
CA TYR A 40 -13.69 -6.28 -3.12
C TYR A 40 -12.82 -5.84 -1.93
N GLN A 41 -12.18 -6.81 -1.31
CA GLN A 41 -11.10 -6.60 -0.37
C GLN A 41 -9.81 -7.09 -1.02
N LEU A 42 -8.90 -6.17 -1.28
CA LEU A 42 -7.59 -6.44 -1.83
C LEU A 42 -6.56 -6.38 -0.71
N GLU A 43 -5.93 -7.49 -0.44
CA GLU A 43 -4.85 -7.64 0.53
C GLU A 43 -3.50 -7.77 -0.17
N GLU A 44 -2.44 -7.95 0.59
CA GLU A 44 -1.08 -8.03 0.04
C GLU A 44 -0.90 -9.18 -0.95
N ARG A 45 -1.58 -10.30 -0.73
CA ARG A 45 -1.46 -11.52 -1.55
C ARG A 45 -2.79 -12.18 -1.88
N SER A 46 -3.90 -11.61 -1.50
CA SER A 46 -5.22 -12.21 -1.70
C SER A 46 -6.26 -11.20 -2.15
N ILE A 47 -7.33 -11.69 -2.75
CA ILE A 47 -8.47 -10.88 -3.16
C ILE A 47 -9.73 -11.62 -2.75
N SER A 48 -10.65 -10.93 -2.08
CA SER A 48 -11.98 -11.46 -1.78
C SER A 48 -13.08 -10.58 -2.34
N CYS A 49 -14.18 -11.20 -2.74
CA CYS A 49 -15.44 -10.54 -3.08
C CYS A 49 -16.45 -10.81 -1.97
N ARG A 50 -16.22 -10.22 -0.80
CA ARG A 50 -17.07 -10.18 0.41
C ARG A 50 -18.02 -11.38 0.55
N GLY A 51 -17.43 -12.60 0.63
CA GLY A 51 -18.16 -13.84 0.86
C GLY A 51 -18.68 -14.55 -0.40
N SER A 52 -18.46 -14.00 -1.60
CA SER A 52 -18.84 -14.65 -2.85
C SER A 52 -17.76 -15.57 -3.39
N TRP A 53 -16.52 -15.09 -3.47
CA TRP A 53 -15.35 -15.84 -3.92
C TRP A 53 -14.07 -15.29 -3.29
N TYR A 54 -13.01 -16.09 -3.37
CA TYR A 54 -11.70 -15.78 -2.81
C TYR A 54 -10.58 -16.26 -3.72
N LEU A 55 -9.65 -15.37 -4.07
CA LEU A 55 -8.38 -15.71 -4.70
C LEU A 55 -7.32 -15.86 -3.60
N GLU A 56 -6.87 -17.07 -3.37
CA GLU A 56 -6.03 -17.44 -2.23
C GLU A 56 -4.66 -16.77 -2.24
N THR A 57 -4.05 -16.63 -3.43
CA THR A 57 -2.74 -16.00 -3.54
C THR A 57 -2.49 -15.40 -4.92
N PHE A 58 -1.86 -14.26 -4.91
CA PHE A 58 -1.10 -13.67 -6.01
C PHE A 58 0.18 -13.04 -5.45
N ASP A 59 1.12 -12.74 -6.31
CA ASP A 59 2.30 -11.99 -5.93
C ASP A 59 2.82 -11.16 -7.11
N VAL A 60 3.80 -10.29 -6.87
CA VAL A 60 4.42 -9.45 -7.89
C VAL A 60 5.89 -9.85 -8.02
N ASN A 61 6.36 -10.13 -9.23
CA ASN A 61 7.75 -10.46 -9.49
C ASN A 61 8.63 -9.22 -9.71
N GLU A 62 9.93 -9.41 -9.87
CA GLU A 62 10.90 -8.32 -10.07
C GLU A 62 10.72 -7.52 -11.37
N ALA A 63 9.93 -8.03 -12.33
CA ALA A 63 9.55 -7.30 -13.54
C ALA A 63 8.23 -6.53 -13.38
N GLY A 64 7.66 -6.46 -12.18
CA GLY A 64 6.37 -5.81 -11.90
C GLY A 64 5.16 -6.58 -12.42
N GLN A 65 5.31 -7.86 -12.82
CA GLN A 65 4.20 -8.68 -13.26
C GLN A 65 3.50 -9.30 -12.07
N VAL A 66 2.18 -9.23 -12.06
CA VAL A 66 1.35 -10.02 -11.14
C VAL A 66 1.36 -11.47 -11.61
N HIS A 67 1.51 -12.40 -10.69
CA HIS A 67 1.39 -13.82 -11.01
C HIS A 67 0.53 -14.55 -9.97
N THR A 68 -0.18 -15.57 -10.43
CA THR A 68 -0.98 -16.48 -9.61
C THR A 68 -1.05 -17.83 -10.30
N TYR A 69 -1.78 -18.79 -9.75
CA TYR A 69 -1.86 -20.14 -10.29
C TYR A 69 -3.18 -20.36 -11.04
N LEU A 70 -3.09 -21.15 -12.13
CA LEU A 70 -4.28 -21.51 -12.91
C LEU A 70 -5.35 -22.20 -12.07
N GLY A 71 -4.95 -23.03 -11.12
CA GLY A 71 -5.88 -23.71 -10.21
C GLY A 71 -6.71 -22.76 -9.38
N TYR A 72 -6.12 -21.64 -8.91
CA TYR A 72 -6.86 -20.62 -8.16
C TYR A 72 -7.78 -19.80 -9.07
N LEU A 73 -7.31 -19.43 -10.26
CA LEU A 73 -8.14 -18.72 -11.23
C LEU A 73 -9.35 -19.55 -11.67
N ASN A 74 -9.19 -20.87 -11.79
CA ASN A 74 -10.28 -21.78 -12.16
C ASN A 74 -11.43 -21.82 -11.14
N ARG A 75 -11.15 -21.47 -9.89
CA ARG A 75 -12.16 -21.40 -8.82
C ARG A 75 -12.96 -20.10 -8.82
N LEU A 76 -12.49 -19.10 -9.55
CA LEU A 76 -13.18 -17.80 -9.66
C LEU A 76 -14.41 -17.91 -10.56
N PRO A 77 -15.43 -17.02 -10.38
CA PRO A 77 -16.51 -16.87 -11.35
C PRO A 77 -15.97 -16.60 -12.76
N TYR A 78 -16.70 -17.06 -13.77
CA TYR A 78 -16.27 -16.96 -15.17
C TYR A 78 -15.94 -15.52 -15.61
N GLU A 79 -16.71 -14.54 -15.14
CA GLU A 79 -16.45 -13.12 -15.43
C GLU A 79 -15.09 -12.66 -14.87
N GLU A 80 -14.70 -13.15 -13.70
CA GLU A 80 -13.39 -12.86 -13.12
C GLU A 80 -12.27 -13.56 -13.91
N GLN A 81 -12.48 -14.80 -14.34
CA GLN A 81 -11.52 -15.49 -15.20
C GLN A 81 -11.29 -14.71 -16.52
N LEU A 82 -12.36 -14.18 -17.12
CA LEU A 82 -12.26 -13.35 -18.33
C LEU A 82 -11.53 -12.03 -18.05
N HIS A 83 -11.77 -11.42 -16.89
CA HIS A 83 -11.03 -10.23 -16.49
C HIS A 83 -9.53 -10.51 -16.40
N TRP A 84 -9.12 -11.55 -15.67
CA TRP A 84 -7.71 -11.92 -15.57
C TRP A 84 -7.11 -12.23 -16.94
N LYS A 85 -7.82 -12.92 -17.80
CA LYS A 85 -7.38 -13.27 -19.15
C LYS A 85 -7.03 -12.05 -20.01
N GLN A 86 -7.72 -10.93 -19.86
CA GLN A 86 -7.45 -9.69 -20.61
C GLN A 86 -6.07 -9.09 -20.31
N TYR A 87 -5.54 -9.34 -19.12
CA TYR A 87 -4.24 -8.84 -18.67
C TYR A 87 -3.13 -9.88 -18.75
N ASN A 88 -3.44 -11.09 -19.22
CA ASN A 88 -2.45 -12.16 -19.31
C ASN A 88 -1.34 -11.80 -20.29
N GLU A 89 -0.10 -12.08 -19.90
CA GLU A 89 1.07 -11.83 -20.74
C GLU A 89 2.13 -12.92 -20.54
N THR A 90 3.12 -12.95 -21.43
CA THR A 90 4.26 -13.86 -21.31
C THR A 90 5.13 -13.47 -20.10
N PRO A 91 5.72 -14.46 -19.39
CA PRO A 91 6.63 -14.20 -18.29
C PRO A 91 7.83 -13.36 -18.73
N LYS A 92 8.11 -12.27 -18.02
CA LYS A 92 9.29 -11.42 -18.20
C LYS A 92 10.36 -11.70 -17.15
N ALA A 93 9.95 -12.24 -15.99
CA ALA A 93 10.82 -12.66 -14.91
C ALA A 93 10.28 -13.94 -14.26
N PRO A 94 11.08 -14.64 -13.43
CA PRO A 94 10.61 -15.76 -12.61
C PRO A 94 9.47 -15.34 -11.65
N LEU A 95 8.90 -16.32 -10.97
CA LEU A 95 8.05 -16.09 -9.79
C LEU A 95 8.83 -15.29 -8.74
N SER A 96 8.12 -14.54 -7.92
CA SER A 96 8.73 -13.78 -6.82
C SER A 96 9.51 -14.70 -5.87
N LYS A 97 10.54 -14.18 -5.23
CA LYS A 97 11.33 -14.92 -4.23
C LYS A 97 10.44 -15.42 -3.09
N ARG A 98 9.48 -14.57 -2.67
CA ARG A 98 8.49 -14.90 -1.64
C ARG A 98 7.66 -16.12 -2.05
N THR A 99 7.07 -16.12 -3.23
CA THR A 99 6.29 -17.25 -3.75
C THR A 99 7.11 -18.52 -3.84
N ILE A 100 8.38 -18.45 -4.29
CA ILE A 100 9.24 -19.63 -4.33
C ILE A 100 9.52 -20.16 -2.93
N ALA A 101 9.77 -19.29 -1.96
CA ALA A 101 10.03 -19.71 -0.59
C ALA A 101 8.78 -20.30 0.09
N THR A 102 7.65 -19.60 0.01
CA THR A 102 6.42 -20.01 0.72
C THR A 102 5.73 -21.18 0.05
N ASP A 103 5.46 -21.08 -1.25
CA ASP A 103 4.54 -22.00 -1.93
C ASP A 103 5.24 -23.28 -2.44
N PHE A 104 6.56 -23.21 -2.72
CA PHE A 104 7.31 -24.37 -3.23
C PHE A 104 8.28 -24.97 -2.21
N ARG A 105 8.79 -24.19 -1.27
CA ARG A 105 9.75 -24.68 -0.26
C ARG A 105 9.15 -24.84 1.13
N GLY A 106 7.92 -24.35 1.35
CA GLY A 106 7.27 -24.36 2.67
C GLY A 106 8.05 -23.57 3.72
N GLN A 107 8.80 -22.55 3.30
CA GLN A 107 9.63 -21.73 4.15
C GLN A 107 8.92 -20.42 4.46
N TRP A 108 9.03 -19.94 5.70
CA TRP A 108 8.63 -18.58 6.01
C TRP A 108 9.52 -17.60 5.23
N TYR A 109 8.88 -16.59 4.63
CA TYR A 109 9.58 -15.52 3.95
C TYR A 109 9.52 -14.27 4.82
N GLU A 110 10.62 -13.99 5.50
CA GLU A 110 10.75 -12.82 6.38
C GLU A 110 11.44 -11.70 5.61
N GLU A 111 10.69 -10.98 4.80
CA GLU A 111 11.13 -9.70 4.27
C GLU A 111 10.41 -8.59 5.03
N TYR A 112 11.19 -7.62 5.52
CA TYR A 112 10.62 -6.46 6.19
C TYR A 112 9.73 -5.68 5.22
N ASN A 113 8.43 -5.65 5.50
CA ASN A 113 7.48 -4.84 4.76
C ASN A 113 7.17 -3.57 5.56
N PRO A 114 7.72 -2.41 5.17
CA PRO A 114 7.55 -1.17 5.93
C PRO A 114 6.08 -0.74 6.01
N LEU A 115 5.28 -0.93 4.96
CA LEU A 115 3.87 -0.57 4.97
C LEU A 115 3.06 -1.44 5.91
N SER A 116 3.26 -2.75 5.89
CA SER A 116 2.59 -3.67 6.83
C SER A 116 3.00 -3.39 8.28
N SER A 117 4.28 -3.11 8.51
CA SER A 117 4.79 -2.73 9.83
C SER A 117 4.15 -1.43 10.34
N LEU A 118 4.04 -0.42 9.47
CA LEU A 118 3.36 0.84 9.79
C LEU A 118 1.88 0.61 10.13
N LYS A 119 1.15 -0.14 9.30
CA LYS A 119 -0.26 -0.45 9.54
C LYS A 119 -0.49 -1.16 10.87
N ASN A 120 0.35 -2.15 11.19
CA ASN A 120 0.28 -2.87 12.46
C ASN A 120 0.51 -1.90 13.63
N LYS A 121 1.53 -1.03 13.54
CA LYS A 121 1.81 -0.03 14.57
C LYS A 121 0.66 0.95 14.78
N LEU A 122 0.04 1.41 13.69
CA LEU A 122 -1.11 2.31 13.76
C LEU A 122 -2.36 1.61 14.33
N SER A 123 -2.56 0.33 13.99
CA SER A 123 -3.61 -0.49 14.62
C SER A 123 -3.40 -0.65 16.11
N ASP A 124 -2.15 -0.87 16.55
CA ASP A 124 -1.81 -0.95 17.97
C ASP A 124 -2.11 0.38 18.69
N LEU A 125 -1.68 1.51 18.12
CA LEU A 125 -1.96 2.84 18.69
C LEU A 125 -3.46 3.11 18.84
N HIS A 126 -4.25 2.69 17.86
CA HIS A 126 -5.71 2.83 17.89
C HIS A 126 -6.34 1.94 18.95
N ARG A 127 -5.93 0.67 19.03
CA ARG A 127 -6.40 -0.29 20.03
C ARG A 127 -6.05 0.15 21.45
N ASP A 128 -4.83 0.68 21.65
CA ASP A 128 -4.32 1.10 22.95
C ASP A 128 -4.88 2.47 23.40
N ASP A 129 -5.72 3.12 22.58
CA ASP A 129 -6.40 4.40 22.83
C ASP A 129 -5.45 5.48 23.37
N VAL A 130 -4.37 5.70 22.63
CA VAL A 130 -3.27 6.61 23.08
C VAL A 130 -3.68 8.07 23.23
N GLY A 131 -4.86 8.45 22.78
CA GLY A 131 -5.47 9.76 22.92
C GLY A 131 -4.96 10.82 21.95
N TRP A 132 -3.71 10.76 21.51
CA TRP A 132 -3.11 11.75 20.61
C TRP A 132 -3.24 11.39 19.12
N TRP A 133 -3.59 10.14 18.84
CA TRP A 133 -3.79 9.63 17.48
C TRP A 133 -4.90 8.56 17.47
N THR A 134 -5.73 8.56 16.42
CA THR A 134 -6.77 7.54 16.22
C THR A 134 -7.08 7.35 14.74
N LEU A 135 -7.57 6.18 14.36
CA LEU A 135 -8.08 5.96 13.00
C LEU A 135 -9.34 6.81 12.77
N ARG A 136 -9.37 7.54 11.66
CA ARG A 136 -10.52 8.39 11.28
C ARG A 136 -11.64 7.65 10.55
N GLY A 137 -11.43 6.40 10.17
CA GLY A 137 -12.42 5.60 9.47
C GLY A 137 -12.08 4.13 9.48
N GLU A 138 -13.12 3.30 9.43
CA GLU A 138 -13.04 1.84 9.54
C GLU A 138 -12.12 1.20 8.48
N TYR A 139 -12.10 1.76 7.26
CA TYR A 139 -11.33 1.21 6.14
C TYR A 139 -10.04 1.98 5.81
N THR A 140 -9.60 2.89 6.68
CA THR A 140 -8.46 3.76 6.36
C THR A 140 -7.15 2.97 6.20
N LEU A 141 -6.95 1.94 7.02
CA LEU A 141 -5.80 1.03 6.91
C LEU A 141 -5.80 0.22 5.60
N GLU A 142 -6.99 -0.21 5.15
CA GLU A 142 -7.14 -1.01 3.94
C GLU A 142 -6.92 -0.19 2.66
N LYS A 143 -7.17 1.12 2.73
CA LYS A 143 -7.02 2.03 1.58
C LYS A 143 -5.59 2.23 1.14
N VAL A 144 -4.64 2.16 2.05
CA VAL A 144 -3.23 2.40 1.74
C VAL A 144 -2.61 1.11 1.22
N LEU A 145 -2.14 1.15 -0.02
CA LEU A 145 -1.46 0.06 -0.70
C LEU A 145 -0.21 0.63 -1.40
N TYR A 146 0.68 -0.24 -1.83
CA TYR A 146 1.68 0.18 -2.80
C TYR A 146 1.01 0.46 -4.16
N PRO A 147 1.51 1.43 -4.94
CA PRO A 147 1.06 1.59 -6.33
C PRO A 147 1.40 0.31 -7.12
N PHE A 148 0.44 -0.19 -7.89
CA PHE A 148 0.63 -1.38 -8.72
C PHE A 148 1.16 -1.05 -10.11
N THR A 149 0.91 0.17 -10.56
CA THR A 149 1.33 0.65 -11.87
C THR A 149 2.24 1.86 -11.75
N SER A 150 2.86 2.22 -12.86
CA SER A 150 3.63 3.47 -12.95
C SER A 150 2.76 4.71 -13.23
N SER A 151 1.43 4.61 -13.08
CA SER A 151 0.51 5.72 -13.28
C SER A 151 0.77 6.85 -12.28
N PRO A 152 0.94 8.11 -12.75
CA PRO A 152 1.06 9.27 -11.86
C PRO A 152 -0.15 9.45 -10.95
N ASP A 153 -1.34 9.20 -11.46
CA ASP A 153 -2.58 9.36 -10.70
C ASP A 153 -2.69 8.31 -9.60
N GLU A 154 -2.36 7.05 -9.90
CA GLU A 154 -2.35 6.00 -8.89
C GLU A 154 -1.34 6.30 -7.78
N TRP A 155 -0.14 6.77 -8.15
CA TRP A 155 0.88 7.15 -7.17
C TRP A 155 0.42 8.32 -6.29
N ALA A 156 -0.21 9.34 -6.90
CA ALA A 156 -0.77 10.48 -6.16
C ALA A 156 -1.90 10.06 -5.20
N ASP A 157 -2.73 9.08 -5.60
CA ASP A 157 -3.79 8.54 -4.74
C ASP A 157 -3.21 7.79 -3.54
N GLU A 158 -2.16 7.01 -3.72
CA GLU A 158 -1.54 6.30 -2.59
C GLU A 158 -0.83 7.26 -1.62
N ILE A 159 -0.17 8.30 -2.11
CA ILE A 159 0.39 9.35 -1.25
C ILE A 159 -0.71 10.07 -0.47
N LEU A 160 -1.84 10.38 -1.11
CA LEU A 160 -3.00 10.96 -0.43
C LEU A 160 -3.54 10.03 0.66
N ASN A 161 -3.74 8.74 0.34
CA ASN A 161 -4.25 7.76 1.28
C ASN A 161 -3.30 7.60 2.48
N LEU A 162 -1.99 7.59 2.25
CA LEU A 162 -0.98 7.47 3.31
C LEU A 162 -0.96 8.71 4.21
N ASP A 163 -1.01 9.92 3.62
CA ASP A 163 -1.10 11.16 4.39
C ASP A 163 -2.38 11.20 5.24
N GLN A 164 -3.51 10.84 4.67
CA GLN A 164 -4.78 10.76 5.40
C GLN A 164 -4.71 9.75 6.55
N LEU A 165 -4.14 8.59 6.32
CA LEU A 165 -4.00 7.57 7.34
C LEU A 165 -3.19 8.08 8.54
N ILE A 166 -2.06 8.75 8.30
CA ILE A 166 -1.14 9.16 9.37
C ILE A 166 -1.54 10.52 9.95
N VAL A 167 -1.63 11.54 9.08
CA VAL A 167 -1.70 12.95 9.52
C VAL A 167 -3.10 13.33 10.00
N GLU A 168 -4.15 12.85 9.33
CA GLU A 168 -5.51 13.15 9.78
C GLU A 168 -5.90 12.41 11.07
N GLY A 169 -5.14 11.37 11.45
CA GLY A 169 -5.34 10.66 12.71
C GLY A 169 -4.98 11.47 13.97
N PHE A 170 -4.20 12.52 13.88
CA PHE A 170 -3.77 13.31 15.02
C PHE A 170 -4.92 14.08 15.69
N ASP A 171 -5.03 13.98 17.02
CA ASP A 171 -5.96 14.79 17.82
C ASP A 171 -5.31 16.12 18.19
N GLU A 172 -5.61 17.17 17.42
CA GLU A 172 -5.06 18.50 17.64
C GLU A 172 -5.42 19.09 19.02
N LYS A 173 -6.61 18.75 19.57
CA LYS A 173 -7.04 19.25 20.88
C LYS A 173 -6.19 18.65 22.00
N TRP A 174 -5.98 17.34 21.91
CA TRP A 174 -5.14 16.62 22.85
C TRP A 174 -3.70 17.12 22.77
N LEU A 175 -3.15 17.25 21.58
CA LEU A 175 -1.77 17.71 21.35
C LEU A 175 -1.57 19.15 21.84
N LYS A 176 -2.51 20.08 21.62
CA LYS A 176 -2.45 21.44 22.15
C LYS A 176 -2.43 21.46 23.67
N ARG A 177 -3.33 20.72 24.29
CA ARG A 177 -3.36 20.61 25.76
C ARG A 177 -2.04 20.03 26.26
N LYS A 178 -1.55 18.95 25.66
CA LYS A 178 -0.33 18.29 26.10
C LYS A 178 0.91 19.15 25.95
N SER A 179 1.08 19.86 24.83
CA SER A 179 2.18 20.81 24.66
C SER A 179 2.15 21.91 25.69
N THR A 180 0.98 22.43 26.06
CA THR A 180 0.82 23.44 27.11
C THR A 180 1.18 22.88 28.50
N GLU A 181 0.76 21.67 28.84
CA GLU A 181 1.14 20.95 30.06
C GLU A 181 2.66 20.78 30.19
N LEU A 182 3.33 20.59 29.03
CA LEU A 182 4.79 20.51 28.95
C LEU A 182 5.52 21.85 28.91
N GLY A 183 4.80 22.94 29.18
CA GLY A 183 5.38 24.30 29.26
C GLY A 183 5.63 24.96 27.90
N ARG A 184 5.07 24.39 26.80
CA ARG A 184 5.14 24.98 25.46
C ARG A 184 3.94 25.90 25.23
N ASN A 185 4.09 26.85 24.31
CA ASN A 185 3.01 27.76 23.92
C ASN A 185 2.85 27.78 22.41
N PRO A 186 2.25 26.70 21.81
CA PRO A 186 2.10 26.60 20.38
C PRO A 186 1.22 27.72 19.81
N ASP A 187 1.54 28.22 18.63
CA ASP A 187 0.71 29.18 17.91
C ASP A 187 -0.72 28.63 17.73
N ILE A 188 -1.71 29.51 17.77
CA ILE A 188 -3.13 29.16 17.55
C ILE A 188 -3.33 28.45 16.19
N LYS A 189 -2.51 28.80 15.19
CA LYS A 189 -2.55 28.22 13.84
C LYS A 189 -1.81 26.89 13.71
N SER A 190 -1.06 26.47 14.72
CA SER A 190 -0.34 25.19 14.69
C SER A 190 -1.30 24.03 14.52
N ARG A 191 -0.97 23.14 13.58
CA ARG A 191 -1.73 21.93 13.22
C ARG A 191 -0.97 20.68 13.65
N GLY A 192 -1.57 19.50 13.43
CA GLY A 192 -1.12 18.22 13.94
C GLY A 192 0.38 17.99 13.94
N LEU A 193 1.08 18.10 12.78
CA LEU A 193 2.52 17.86 12.69
C LEU A 193 3.34 18.83 13.55
N LYS A 194 3.01 20.14 13.51
CA LYS A 194 3.73 21.13 14.35
C LYS A 194 3.43 20.94 15.83
N LEU A 195 2.22 20.55 16.19
CA LEU A 195 1.86 20.27 17.58
C LEU A 195 2.62 19.06 18.15
N ILE A 196 2.91 18.05 17.33
CA ILE A 196 3.75 16.93 17.76
C ILE A 196 5.19 17.40 17.99
N GLU A 197 5.76 18.22 17.10
CA GLU A 197 7.08 18.82 17.33
C GLU A 197 7.13 19.57 18.66
N GLU A 198 6.11 20.39 18.95
CA GLU A 198 6.03 21.10 20.24
C GLU A 198 5.96 20.15 21.44
N CYS A 199 5.25 19.02 21.29
CA CYS A 199 5.23 17.99 22.33
C CYS A 199 6.60 17.33 22.49
N LEU A 200 7.29 16.99 21.39
CA LEU A 200 8.64 16.40 21.44
C LEU A 200 9.62 17.31 22.14
N ILE A 201 9.62 18.60 21.80
CA ILE A 201 10.46 19.62 22.46
C ILE A 201 10.10 19.72 23.96
N GLY A 202 8.80 19.70 24.28
CA GLY A 202 8.33 19.70 25.65
C GLY A 202 8.73 18.46 26.46
N PHE A 203 8.97 17.32 25.80
CA PHE A 203 9.55 16.12 26.40
C PHE A 203 11.09 16.16 26.52
N GLY A 204 11.73 17.22 26.06
CA GLY A 204 13.17 17.44 26.22
C GLY A 204 14.03 17.15 24.98
N PHE A 205 13.42 16.91 23.82
CA PHE A 205 14.15 16.89 22.54
C PHE A 205 14.54 18.33 22.18
N ASP A 206 15.75 18.55 21.64
CA ASP A 206 16.09 19.81 21.01
C ASP A 206 15.29 20.03 19.71
N GLU A 207 15.21 21.28 19.25
CA GLU A 207 14.38 21.65 18.11
C GLU A 207 14.80 20.94 16.81
N ASP A 208 16.11 20.84 16.57
CA ASP A 208 16.65 20.21 15.35
C ASP A 208 16.35 18.71 15.34
N HIS A 209 16.47 18.06 16.48
CA HIS A 209 16.15 16.64 16.62
C HIS A 209 14.65 16.38 16.48
N ALA A 210 13.79 17.17 17.12
CA ALA A 210 12.34 17.08 16.98
C ALA A 210 11.92 17.26 15.51
N HIS A 211 12.50 18.25 14.81
CA HIS A 211 12.26 18.48 13.40
C HIS A 211 12.75 17.31 12.54
N SER A 212 13.93 16.76 12.82
CA SER A 212 14.46 15.59 12.11
C SER A 212 13.57 14.36 12.22
N ILE A 213 13.01 14.10 13.43
CA ILE A 213 12.04 13.00 13.65
C ILE A 213 10.78 13.21 12.80
N MET A 214 10.31 14.46 12.67
CA MET A 214 9.08 14.79 11.97
C MET A 214 9.27 15.03 10.46
N SER A 215 10.51 15.15 9.97
CA SER A 215 10.83 15.45 8.57
C SER A 215 10.13 14.52 7.58
N PRO A 216 10.10 13.18 7.75
CA PRO A 216 9.41 12.30 6.82
C PRO A 216 7.91 12.58 6.70
N LEU A 217 7.25 12.97 7.78
CA LEU A 217 5.82 13.31 7.78
C LEU A 217 5.56 14.67 7.14
N HIS A 218 6.45 15.64 7.35
CA HIS A 218 6.39 16.92 6.64
C HIS A 218 6.60 16.74 5.14
N GLU A 219 7.54 15.91 4.75
CA GLU A 219 7.79 15.58 3.34
C GLU A 219 6.58 14.92 2.69
N LEU A 220 5.98 13.92 3.35
CA LEU A 220 4.76 13.26 2.90
C LEU A 220 3.62 14.27 2.70
N HIS A 221 3.37 15.12 3.68
CA HIS A 221 2.30 16.13 3.64
C HIS A 221 2.54 17.19 2.54
N ASN A 222 3.78 17.62 2.36
CA ASN A 222 4.17 18.52 1.29
C ASN A 222 4.00 17.86 -0.09
N LEU A 223 4.41 16.61 -0.23
CA LEU A 223 4.28 15.84 -1.46
C LEU A 223 2.81 15.69 -1.85
N ARG A 224 1.94 15.29 -0.91
CA ARG A 224 0.49 15.24 -1.10
C ARG A 224 -0.07 16.58 -1.57
N SER A 225 0.35 17.67 -0.94
CA SER A 225 -0.13 19.03 -1.27
C SER A 225 0.27 19.45 -2.69
N LYS A 226 1.48 19.12 -3.11
CA LYS A 226 1.98 19.40 -4.47
C LYS A 226 1.30 18.55 -5.53
N LEU A 227 1.04 17.27 -5.25
CA LEU A 227 0.43 16.34 -6.22
C LEU A 227 -1.06 16.63 -6.45
N ARG A 228 -1.78 17.12 -5.44
CA ARG A 228 -3.24 17.36 -5.52
C ARG A 228 -3.63 18.82 -5.49
N GLY A 229 -2.72 19.71 -5.12
CA GLY A 229 -3.10 21.07 -4.78
C GLY A 229 -2.95 22.10 -5.87
N HIS A 230 -1.90 22.12 -6.68
CA HIS A 230 -1.61 23.22 -7.63
C HIS A 230 -0.50 22.92 -8.64
N ALA A 231 0.08 21.73 -8.66
CA ALA A 231 1.15 21.50 -9.63
C ALA A 231 0.58 21.47 -11.04
N SER A 232 0.99 22.42 -11.88
CA SER A 232 0.97 22.21 -13.31
C SER A 232 1.66 20.86 -13.58
N GLY A 233 1.17 20.08 -14.52
CA GLY A 233 1.63 18.70 -14.75
C GLY A 233 3.15 18.50 -14.80
N ASP A 234 3.92 19.56 -15.11
CA ASP A 234 5.39 19.54 -15.19
C ASP A 234 6.07 19.49 -13.81
N GLU A 235 5.59 20.20 -12.80
CA GLU A 235 6.18 20.16 -11.45
C GLU A 235 5.93 18.83 -10.74
N ALA A 236 4.75 18.24 -10.92
CA ALA A 236 4.44 16.92 -10.38
C ALA A 236 5.29 15.83 -11.05
N ALA A 237 5.53 15.95 -12.35
CA ALA A 237 6.40 15.03 -13.10
C ALA A 237 7.86 15.14 -12.68
N GLU A 238 8.36 16.34 -12.40
CA GLU A 238 9.75 16.57 -11.95
C GLU A 238 9.97 16.01 -10.53
N LEU A 239 9.05 16.30 -9.60
CA LEU A 239 9.10 15.74 -8.24
C LEU A 239 9.11 14.22 -8.25
N ARG A 240 8.26 13.60 -9.05
CA ARG A 240 8.23 12.15 -9.19
C ARG A 240 9.54 11.59 -9.71
N LYS A 241 10.20 12.24 -10.68
CA LYS A 241 11.52 11.83 -11.16
C LYS A 241 12.60 11.90 -10.06
N ILE A 242 12.52 12.94 -9.22
CA ILE A 242 13.44 13.12 -8.10
C ILE A 242 13.23 12.01 -7.08
N GLU A 243 11.99 11.72 -6.71
CA GLU A 243 11.65 10.66 -5.74
C GLU A 243 12.02 9.27 -6.26
N LEU A 244 11.70 8.95 -7.51
CA LEU A 244 12.13 7.70 -8.14
C LEU A 244 13.66 7.55 -8.19
N LYS A 245 14.38 8.65 -8.35
CA LYS A 245 15.86 8.65 -8.34
C LYS A 245 16.43 8.45 -6.93
N ASN A 246 15.79 9.02 -5.90
CA ASN A 246 16.27 9.00 -4.53
C ASN A 246 15.92 7.68 -3.81
N PHE A 247 14.77 7.10 -4.10
CA PHE A 247 14.25 5.94 -3.37
C PHE A 247 14.15 4.67 -4.21
N GLY A 248 14.52 4.72 -5.47
CA GLY A 248 14.84 3.62 -6.36
C GLY A 248 13.67 2.69 -6.67
N SER A 249 13.31 2.58 -7.89
CA SER A 249 12.57 1.53 -8.63
C SER A 249 11.39 0.89 -7.91
#